data_ed3614211dc534457f391b1da7888bbc
#
_entry.id   ed3614211dc534457f391b1da7888bbc
#
_cell.length_a   1.000
_cell.length_b   1.000
_cell.length_c   1.000
_cell.angle_alpha   90.00
_cell.angle_beta   90.00
_cell.angle_gamma   90.00
#
_symmetry.space_group_name_H-M   'P 1'
#
loop_
_entity.id
_entity.type
_entity.pdbx_description
1 polymer ?
#
loop_
_entity_poly.entity_id
_entity_poly.type
_entity_poly.pdbx_seq_one_letter_code
_entity_poly.pdbx_strand_id
1 'polypeptide(L)'
;MIDGGNATGIINPITGLLQEGYAVLERDDNRNPVLEAYFTAEETVYYRKGENYIDTQSNPTPAPLLVPIIHRPDAKRVFGHSRISRACMSIMGSALRTVKRSEISAEFYSFPQKYVLGMSNEAEQMDKWKASMSSLLDIGRDEDGNVPQLGQFTQQSMAPHTEQLRMFAALFAGETGLTLDDLGFATENPASDEAIKASHENLRLAARKAQRTFGSGFLNVGYLAACLRDEYPYYRNQVYETKSVWEPVFEPDSAMLSLIGDGAIKINQAVQGYFNKDNLRDLTGIDASSMPAVNNGEGV
;
A
#
# COMPACT_ATOMS: atom_id res chain seq x y z
N MET A 1 -12.93 6.96 10.69
CA MET A 1 -12.21 7.47 9.49
C MET A 1 -13.11 7.20 8.30
N ILE A 2 -13.31 8.20 7.43
CA ILE A 2 -14.21 8.11 6.26
C ILE A 2 -13.32 7.98 5.02
N ASP A 3 -13.66 7.05 4.13
CA ASP A 3 -12.95 6.88 2.86
C ASP A 3 -13.16 8.08 1.94
N GLY A 4 -12.12 8.46 1.18
CA GLY A 4 -12.16 9.60 0.26
C GLY A 4 -13.20 9.49 -0.87
N GLY A 5 -13.74 8.29 -1.14
CA GLY A 5 -14.89 8.10 -2.02
C GLY A 5 -16.25 8.45 -1.39
N ASN A 6 -16.28 8.61 -0.06
CA ASN A 6 -17.48 8.87 0.72
C ASN A 6 -17.48 10.28 1.37
N ALA A 7 -16.47 11.10 1.11
CA ALA A 7 -16.42 12.46 1.64
C ALA A 7 -15.91 13.44 0.58
N THR A 8 -16.40 14.67 0.66
CA THR A 8 -15.98 15.79 -0.17
C THR A 8 -16.17 17.10 0.58
N GLY A 9 -15.78 18.22 0.00
CA GLY A 9 -16.00 19.53 0.61
C GLY A 9 -15.34 20.65 -0.17
N ILE A 10 -15.37 21.83 0.43
CA ILE A 10 -14.78 23.05 -0.12
C ILE A 10 -13.61 23.49 0.77
N ILE A 11 -12.41 23.55 0.22
CA ILE A 11 -11.19 23.98 0.93
C ILE A 11 -10.99 25.47 0.70
N ASN A 12 -10.74 26.21 1.78
CA ASN A 12 -10.30 27.59 1.70
C ASN A 12 -8.87 27.64 1.11
N PRO A 13 -8.64 28.29 -0.03
CA PRO A 13 -7.34 28.32 -0.69
C PRO A 13 -6.26 29.06 0.11
N ILE A 14 -6.67 29.96 1.03
CA ILE A 14 -5.75 30.74 1.86
C ILE A 14 -5.32 29.98 3.10
N THR A 15 -6.28 29.39 3.83
CA THR A 15 -6.01 28.71 5.10
C THR A 15 -5.70 27.23 4.94
N GLY A 16 -6.08 26.61 3.81
CA GLY A 16 -6.01 25.17 3.59
C GLY A 16 -6.98 24.35 4.45
N LEU A 17 -7.87 25.00 5.19
CA LEU A 17 -8.90 24.36 6.01
C LEU A 17 -10.18 24.15 5.21
N LEU A 18 -10.97 23.18 5.61
CA LEU A 18 -12.28 22.94 5.05
C LEU A 18 -13.22 24.09 5.46
N GLN A 19 -13.98 24.63 4.52
CA GLN A 19 -15.04 25.61 4.77
C GLN A 19 -16.37 24.92 5.00
N GLU A 20 -16.65 23.92 4.18
CA GLU A 20 -17.84 23.10 4.23
C GLU A 20 -17.46 21.67 3.84
N GLY A 21 -18.10 20.69 4.45
CA GLY A 21 -17.86 19.29 4.19
C GLY A 21 -19.14 18.50 4.07
N TYR A 22 -19.07 17.42 3.30
CA TYR A 22 -20.12 16.43 3.17
C TYR A 22 -19.52 15.04 3.25
N ALA A 23 -20.18 14.15 3.98
CA ALA A 23 -19.75 12.76 4.07
C ALA A 23 -20.93 11.80 4.13
N VAL A 24 -20.79 10.66 3.48
CA VAL A 24 -21.67 9.50 3.65
C VAL A 24 -21.12 8.67 4.79
N LEU A 25 -21.88 8.55 5.87
CA LEU A 25 -21.48 7.84 7.09
C LEU A 25 -21.86 6.36 7.05
N GLU A 26 -23.05 6.04 6.49
CA GLU A 26 -23.53 4.67 6.36
C GLU A 26 -24.13 4.43 4.97
N ARG A 27 -23.99 3.19 4.48
CA ARG A 27 -24.56 2.72 3.22
C ARG A 27 -25.34 1.43 3.45
N ASP A 28 -26.37 1.20 2.64
CA ASP A 28 -27.08 -0.07 2.61
C ASP A 28 -26.30 -1.16 1.84
N ASP A 29 -26.79 -2.40 1.85
CA ASP A 29 -26.18 -3.54 1.12
C ASP A 29 -26.08 -3.27 -0.40
N ASN A 30 -26.92 -2.40 -0.94
CA ASN A 30 -26.91 -1.97 -2.32
C ASN A 30 -25.97 -0.77 -2.58
N ARG A 31 -25.18 -0.37 -1.57
CA ARG A 31 -24.27 0.79 -1.59
C ARG A 31 -24.94 2.16 -1.72
N ASN A 32 -26.25 2.26 -1.51
CA ASN A 32 -26.91 3.57 -1.45
C ASN A 32 -26.64 4.23 -0.09
N PRO A 33 -26.51 5.56 -0.03
CA PRO A 33 -26.34 6.28 1.23
C PRO A 33 -27.60 6.11 2.10
N VAL A 34 -27.40 5.80 3.37
CA VAL A 34 -28.45 5.68 4.40
C VAL A 34 -28.32 6.80 5.41
N LEU A 35 -27.11 7.11 5.86
CA LEU A 35 -26.81 8.21 6.76
C LEU A 35 -25.76 9.10 6.12
N GLU A 36 -26.09 10.39 6.02
CA GLU A 36 -25.24 11.42 5.44
C GLU A 36 -25.07 12.56 6.44
N ALA A 37 -23.95 13.26 6.38
CA ALA A 37 -23.68 14.40 7.22
C ALA A 37 -23.14 15.58 6.39
N TYR A 38 -23.65 16.74 6.68
CA TYR A 38 -23.17 18.03 6.15
C TYR A 38 -22.54 18.85 7.27
N PHE A 39 -21.30 19.25 7.08
CA PHE A 39 -20.48 19.91 8.07
C PHE A 39 -20.27 21.35 7.67
N THR A 40 -20.69 22.27 8.54
CA THR A 40 -20.39 23.70 8.43
C THR A 40 -19.53 24.16 9.60
N ALA A 41 -19.12 25.41 9.61
CA ALA A 41 -18.41 25.98 10.76
C ALA A 41 -19.30 26.10 12.01
N GLU A 42 -20.62 26.22 11.83
CA GLU A 42 -21.57 26.49 12.90
C GLU A 42 -22.25 25.23 13.43
N GLU A 43 -22.51 24.28 12.54
CA GLU A 43 -23.27 23.07 12.85
C GLU A 43 -22.93 21.88 11.96
N THR A 44 -23.28 20.69 12.43
CA THR A 44 -23.29 19.46 11.64
C THR A 44 -24.73 18.97 11.53
N VAL A 45 -25.21 18.81 10.29
CA VAL A 45 -26.57 18.36 9.99
C VAL A 45 -26.52 16.92 9.48
N TYR A 46 -27.30 16.05 10.10
CA TYR A 46 -27.41 14.64 9.72
C TYR A 46 -28.71 14.38 8.98
N TYR A 47 -28.61 13.61 7.90
CA TYR A 47 -29.74 13.18 7.07
C TYR A 47 -29.81 11.66 7.02
N ARG A 48 -30.98 11.07 7.26
CA ARG A 48 -31.23 9.63 7.10
C ARG A 48 -32.24 9.39 6.01
N LYS A 49 -32.01 8.37 5.18
CA LYS A 49 -32.92 7.95 4.11
C LYS A 49 -34.32 7.62 4.66
N GLY A 50 -35.34 8.26 4.11
CA GLY A 50 -36.73 8.09 4.55
C GLY A 50 -37.22 9.09 5.59
N GLU A 51 -36.34 9.88 6.16
CA GLU A 51 -36.63 10.99 7.08
C GLU A 51 -36.10 12.28 6.43
N ASN A 52 -36.92 13.35 6.45
CA ASN A 52 -36.53 14.60 5.80
C ASN A 52 -35.41 15.34 6.54
N TYR A 53 -35.17 14.98 7.79
CA TYR A 53 -34.20 15.57 8.69
C TYR A 53 -34.10 14.75 9.96
N ILE A 54 -32.91 14.67 10.58
CA ILE A 54 -32.77 13.86 11.79
C ILE A 54 -32.27 14.66 12.97
N ASP A 55 -31.11 15.30 12.83
CA ASP A 55 -30.42 15.92 13.94
C ASP A 55 -29.48 17.02 13.46
N THR A 56 -29.41 18.09 14.24
CA THR A 56 -28.42 19.15 14.05
C THR A 56 -27.63 19.31 15.34
N GLN A 57 -26.33 19.16 15.22
CA GLN A 57 -25.42 19.38 16.34
C GLN A 57 -24.67 20.69 16.13
N SER A 58 -24.75 21.56 17.11
CA SER A 58 -23.97 22.80 17.13
C SER A 58 -22.49 22.50 17.21
N ASN A 59 -21.70 23.24 16.46
CA ASN A 59 -20.25 23.12 16.42
C ASN A 59 -19.57 24.23 17.21
N PRO A 60 -18.99 23.96 18.38
CA PRO A 60 -18.29 24.98 19.18
C PRO A 60 -16.89 25.30 18.63
N THR A 61 -16.45 24.64 17.56
CA THR A 61 -15.11 24.80 16.99
C THR A 61 -15.10 25.83 15.86
N PRO A 62 -13.97 26.46 15.56
CA PRO A 62 -13.89 27.49 14.54
C PRO A 62 -13.88 26.99 13.09
N ALA A 63 -14.06 25.68 12.86
CA ALA A 63 -14.08 25.05 11.55
C ALA A 63 -14.97 23.79 11.55
N PRO A 64 -15.40 23.31 10.36
CA PRO A 64 -16.19 22.09 10.24
C PRO A 64 -15.53 20.88 10.90
N LEU A 65 -16.33 20.01 11.54
CA LEU A 65 -15.85 18.79 12.22
C LEU A 65 -15.50 17.66 11.22
N LEU A 66 -14.94 18.02 10.09
CA LEU A 66 -14.42 17.11 9.08
C LEU A 66 -13.04 17.57 8.67
N VAL A 67 -12.03 16.71 8.81
CA VAL A 67 -10.65 17.05 8.47
C VAL A 67 -10.16 16.17 7.34
N PRO A 68 -9.77 16.75 6.20
CA PRO A 68 -9.23 15.99 5.09
C PRO A 68 -7.75 15.62 5.37
N ILE A 69 -7.44 14.31 5.27
CA ILE A 69 -6.07 13.79 5.27
C ILE A 69 -5.65 13.56 3.83
N ILE A 70 -4.86 14.48 3.29
CA ILE A 70 -4.63 14.60 1.85
C ILE A 70 -3.29 13.98 1.47
N HIS A 71 -3.28 13.17 0.39
CA HIS A 71 -2.06 12.62 -0.21
C HIS A 71 -1.80 13.25 -1.58
N ARG A 72 -0.64 13.91 -1.76
CA ARG A 72 -0.19 14.53 -3.02
C ARG A 72 -1.24 15.44 -3.68
N PRO A 73 -1.66 16.54 -3.03
CA PRO A 73 -2.56 17.49 -3.64
C PRO A 73 -1.91 18.19 -4.83
N ASP A 74 -2.71 18.54 -5.83
CA ASP A 74 -2.34 19.43 -6.93
C ASP A 74 -3.40 20.51 -7.17
N ALA A 75 -3.13 21.44 -8.08
CA ALA A 75 -4.03 22.57 -8.36
C ALA A 75 -5.41 22.15 -8.92
N LYS A 76 -5.53 20.95 -9.51
CA LYS A 76 -6.80 20.41 -10.02
C LYS A 76 -7.51 19.55 -8.99
N ARG A 77 -6.74 18.86 -8.15
CA ARG A 77 -7.22 17.89 -7.16
C ARG A 77 -6.75 18.28 -5.78
N VAL A 78 -7.46 19.22 -5.21
CA VAL A 78 -7.16 19.77 -3.87
C VAL A 78 -7.19 18.68 -2.78
N PHE A 79 -8.02 17.65 -2.94
CA PHE A 79 -8.08 16.47 -2.07
C PHE A 79 -7.07 15.38 -2.42
N GLY A 80 -6.14 15.67 -3.32
CA GLY A 80 -5.01 14.81 -3.63
C GLY A 80 -5.34 13.61 -4.53
N HIS A 81 -4.42 12.67 -4.52
CA HIS A 81 -4.45 11.45 -5.33
C HIS A 81 -4.31 10.21 -4.47
N SER A 82 -4.93 9.11 -4.90
CA SER A 82 -4.64 7.80 -4.34
C SER A 82 -3.18 7.43 -4.61
N ARG A 83 -2.54 6.74 -3.66
CA ARG A 83 -1.23 6.10 -3.89
C ARG A 83 -1.35 4.96 -4.90
N ILE A 84 -2.50 4.28 -4.95
CA ILE A 84 -2.80 3.27 -5.98
C ILE A 84 -3.13 4.02 -7.26
N SER A 85 -2.15 4.13 -8.17
CA SER A 85 -2.31 4.80 -9.45
C SER A 85 -3.06 3.90 -10.46
N ARG A 86 -3.54 4.52 -11.54
CA ARG A 86 -4.12 3.75 -12.66
C ARG A 86 -3.08 2.86 -13.33
N ALA A 87 -1.82 3.26 -13.32
CA ALA A 87 -0.71 2.45 -13.82
C ALA A 87 -0.55 1.18 -12.99
N CYS A 88 -0.53 1.28 -11.64
CA CYS A 88 -0.51 0.14 -10.74
C CYS A 88 -1.64 -0.85 -11.03
N MET A 89 -2.88 -0.34 -11.16
CA MET A 89 -4.05 -1.18 -11.46
C MET A 89 -3.94 -1.89 -12.81
N SER A 90 -3.44 -1.17 -13.84
CA SER A 90 -3.25 -1.73 -15.18
C SER A 90 -2.18 -2.83 -15.19
N ILE A 91 -1.04 -2.60 -14.54
CA ILE A 91 0.05 -3.55 -14.42
C ILE A 91 -0.42 -4.81 -13.68
N MET A 92 -1.12 -4.64 -12.54
CA MET A 92 -1.69 -5.75 -11.77
C MET A 92 -2.69 -6.56 -12.59
N GLY A 93 -3.58 -5.90 -13.33
CA GLY A 93 -4.52 -6.56 -14.23
C GLY A 93 -3.81 -7.35 -15.34
N SER A 94 -2.66 -6.88 -15.83
CA SER A 94 -1.85 -7.60 -16.82
C SER A 94 -1.13 -8.80 -16.20
N ALA A 95 -0.60 -8.66 -14.99
CA ALA A 95 0.00 -9.76 -14.25
C ALA A 95 -1.01 -10.88 -13.97
N LEU A 96 -2.21 -10.54 -13.50
CA LEU A 96 -3.30 -11.51 -13.26
C LEU A 96 -3.70 -12.27 -14.55
N ARG A 97 -3.75 -11.58 -15.68
CA ARG A 97 -4.02 -12.25 -16.96
C ARG A 97 -2.90 -13.21 -17.37
N THR A 98 -1.64 -12.87 -17.04
CA THR A 98 -0.50 -13.76 -17.31
C THR A 98 -0.54 -14.99 -16.40
N VAL A 99 -0.83 -14.84 -15.12
CA VAL A 99 -1.05 -15.99 -14.20
C VAL A 99 -2.13 -16.91 -14.74
N LYS A 100 -3.30 -16.36 -15.11
CA LYS A 100 -4.39 -17.16 -15.66
C LYS A 100 -3.99 -17.90 -16.95
N ARG A 101 -3.21 -17.26 -17.84
CA ARG A 101 -2.69 -17.91 -19.05
C ARG A 101 -1.71 -19.02 -18.72
N SER A 102 -0.84 -18.82 -17.71
CA SER A 102 0.11 -19.84 -17.28
C SER A 102 -0.59 -21.07 -16.71
N GLU A 103 -1.67 -20.90 -15.93
CA GLU A 103 -2.49 -21.99 -15.43
C GLU A 103 -3.09 -22.82 -16.56
N ILE A 104 -3.73 -22.16 -17.54
CA ILE A 104 -4.30 -22.82 -18.71
C ILE A 104 -3.20 -23.54 -19.51
N SER A 105 -2.05 -22.90 -19.70
CA SER A 105 -0.92 -23.52 -20.43
C SER A 105 -0.37 -24.73 -19.68
N ALA A 106 -0.33 -24.68 -18.34
CA ALA A 106 0.14 -25.79 -17.51
C ALA A 106 -0.75 -27.05 -17.66
N GLU A 107 -2.06 -26.87 -17.81
CA GLU A 107 -2.96 -28.01 -18.07
C GLU A 107 -2.63 -28.68 -19.41
N PHE A 108 -2.41 -27.91 -20.47
CA PHE A 108 -2.01 -28.46 -21.77
C PHE A 108 -0.64 -29.13 -21.75
N TYR A 109 0.32 -28.61 -20.98
CA TYR A 109 1.66 -29.16 -20.90
C TYR A 109 1.74 -30.39 -20.00
N SER A 110 0.86 -30.51 -19.02
CA SER A 110 0.78 -31.69 -18.16
C SER A 110 0.29 -32.93 -18.93
N PHE A 111 -0.49 -32.73 -20.00
CA PHE A 111 -1.04 -33.78 -20.83
C PHE A 111 -0.67 -33.53 -22.29
N PRO A 112 0.60 -33.80 -22.70
CA PRO A 112 1.02 -33.54 -24.07
C PRO A 112 0.21 -34.39 -25.05
N GLN A 113 -0.33 -33.72 -26.07
CA GLN A 113 -1.12 -34.38 -27.10
C GLN A 113 -0.23 -35.30 -27.92
N LYS A 114 -0.63 -36.56 -28.06
CA LYS A 114 -0.01 -37.57 -28.88
C LYS A 114 -0.78 -37.67 -30.19
N TYR A 115 -0.09 -37.95 -31.28
CA TYR A 115 -0.71 -38.20 -32.57
C TYR A 115 -0.15 -39.47 -33.23
N VAL A 116 -0.97 -40.09 -34.04
CA VAL A 116 -0.62 -41.27 -34.80
C VAL A 116 -0.89 -40.97 -36.27
N LEU A 117 0.06 -41.23 -37.14
CA LEU A 117 -0.09 -41.08 -38.60
C LEU A 117 -0.01 -42.46 -39.24
N GLY A 118 -0.83 -42.73 -40.29
CA GLY A 118 -0.79 -43.97 -41.04
C GLY A 118 -1.52 -45.12 -40.36
N MET A 119 -2.58 -44.87 -39.58
CA MET A 119 -3.48 -45.93 -39.10
C MET A 119 -4.35 -46.45 -40.22
N SER A 120 -4.61 -47.79 -40.27
CA SER A 120 -5.59 -48.40 -41.13
C SER A 120 -7.00 -47.87 -40.87
N ASN A 121 -7.83 -47.75 -41.96
CA ASN A 121 -9.25 -47.34 -41.81
C ASN A 121 -10.09 -48.30 -40.98
N GLU A 122 -9.65 -49.52 -40.79
CA GLU A 122 -10.32 -50.57 -39.98
C GLU A 122 -9.84 -50.61 -38.52
N ALA A 123 -8.87 -49.77 -38.15
CA ALA A 123 -8.41 -49.70 -36.78
C ALA A 123 -9.49 -49.24 -35.81
N GLU A 124 -9.72 -49.98 -34.71
CA GLU A 124 -10.65 -49.56 -33.67
C GLU A 124 -10.32 -48.17 -33.16
N GLN A 125 -11.36 -47.36 -32.91
CA GLN A 125 -11.20 -46.02 -32.34
C GLN A 125 -10.53 -46.16 -30.96
N MET A 126 -9.32 -45.67 -30.87
CA MET A 126 -8.54 -45.67 -29.63
C MET A 126 -9.23 -44.80 -28.57
N ASP A 127 -9.42 -45.36 -27.38
CA ASP A 127 -9.95 -44.60 -26.24
C ASP A 127 -9.01 -43.45 -25.92
N LYS A 128 -9.46 -42.20 -26.17
CA LYS A 128 -8.68 -40.99 -25.99
C LYS A 128 -8.13 -40.85 -24.57
N TRP A 129 -8.88 -41.34 -23.59
CA TRP A 129 -8.50 -41.29 -22.19
C TRP A 129 -7.34 -42.25 -21.90
N LYS A 130 -7.41 -43.50 -22.39
CA LYS A 130 -6.34 -44.46 -22.27
C LYS A 130 -5.08 -44.03 -23.00
N ALA A 131 -5.21 -43.44 -24.18
CA ALA A 131 -4.07 -42.93 -24.94
C ALA A 131 -3.36 -41.77 -24.26
N SER A 132 -4.06 -40.92 -23.51
CA SER A 132 -3.46 -39.81 -22.77
C SER A 132 -2.73 -40.27 -21.51
N MET A 133 -3.20 -41.28 -20.83
CA MET A 133 -2.68 -41.73 -19.54
C MET A 133 -1.75 -42.98 -19.60
N SER A 134 -1.80 -43.76 -20.69
CA SER A 134 -0.96 -44.94 -20.82
C SER A 134 0.44 -44.59 -21.33
N SER A 135 1.43 -45.12 -20.65
CA SER A 135 2.83 -45.05 -21.07
C SER A 135 3.19 -46.01 -22.20
N LEU A 136 2.35 -47.05 -22.41
CA LEU A 136 2.55 -48.10 -23.43
C LEU A 136 1.34 -48.10 -24.38
N LEU A 137 1.58 -47.80 -25.66
CA LEU A 137 0.59 -47.92 -26.74
C LEU A 137 1.04 -49.10 -27.62
N ASP A 138 0.25 -50.16 -27.62
CA ASP A 138 0.45 -51.29 -28.56
C ASP A 138 -0.35 -50.98 -29.84
N ILE A 139 0.37 -50.79 -30.95
CA ILE A 139 -0.23 -50.42 -32.23
C ILE A 139 0.26 -51.41 -33.28
N GLY A 140 -0.69 -52.16 -33.83
CA GLY A 140 -0.42 -53.15 -34.85
C GLY A 140 0.05 -52.50 -36.18
N ARG A 141 0.57 -53.35 -37.09
CA ARG A 141 0.88 -52.95 -38.45
C ARG A 141 -0.41 -52.87 -39.31
N ASP A 142 -0.38 -52.05 -40.35
CA ASP A 142 -1.44 -52.05 -41.34
C ASP A 142 -1.45 -53.29 -42.22
N GLU A 143 -2.43 -53.48 -43.10
CA GLU A 143 -2.54 -54.63 -44.01
C GLU A 143 -1.37 -54.71 -44.99
N ASP A 144 -0.69 -53.60 -45.32
CA ASP A 144 0.47 -53.52 -46.17
C ASP A 144 1.78 -53.71 -45.40
N GLY A 145 1.73 -53.97 -44.10
CA GLY A 145 2.90 -54.19 -43.24
C GLY A 145 3.61 -52.92 -42.75
N ASN A 146 3.06 -51.74 -43.00
CA ASN A 146 3.65 -50.48 -42.56
C ASN A 146 3.36 -50.29 -41.05
N VAL A 147 4.32 -49.67 -40.35
CA VAL A 147 4.18 -49.32 -38.94
C VAL A 147 3.70 -47.87 -38.83
N PRO A 148 2.59 -47.58 -38.13
CA PRO A 148 2.14 -46.24 -37.91
C PRO A 148 3.21 -45.39 -37.19
N GLN A 149 3.33 -44.12 -37.61
CA GLN A 149 4.23 -43.17 -36.95
C GLN A 149 3.55 -42.51 -35.74
N LEU A 150 4.16 -42.74 -34.60
CA LEU A 150 3.76 -42.11 -33.34
C LEU A 150 4.54 -40.86 -33.09
N GLY A 151 3.85 -39.80 -32.74
CA GLY A 151 4.47 -38.54 -32.38
C GLY A 151 3.78 -37.93 -31.17
N GLN A 152 4.51 -37.02 -30.57
CA GLN A 152 4.01 -36.20 -29.46
C GLN A 152 4.36 -34.76 -29.79
N PHE A 153 3.43 -33.84 -29.56
CA PHE A 153 3.74 -32.41 -29.67
C PHE A 153 4.77 -32.01 -28.62
N THR A 154 5.75 -31.23 -29.00
CA THR A 154 6.82 -30.77 -28.13
C THR A 154 6.22 -29.92 -27.00
N GLN A 155 6.58 -30.25 -25.77
CA GLN A 155 6.23 -29.41 -24.63
C GLN A 155 6.99 -28.09 -24.75
N GLN A 156 6.26 -26.97 -24.62
CA GLN A 156 6.86 -25.66 -24.58
C GLN A 156 7.23 -25.32 -23.13
N SER A 157 8.24 -24.47 -22.95
CA SER A 157 8.66 -24.02 -21.63
C SER A 157 7.64 -23.06 -21.01
N MET A 158 7.44 -23.14 -19.69
CA MET A 158 6.66 -22.16 -18.91
C MET A 158 7.47 -20.90 -18.59
N ALA A 159 8.77 -20.89 -18.86
CA ALA A 159 9.67 -19.76 -18.57
C ALA A 159 9.17 -18.41 -19.11
N PRO A 160 8.62 -18.29 -20.33
CA PRO A 160 8.11 -17.00 -20.83
C PRO A 160 7.03 -16.37 -19.94
N HIS A 161 6.18 -17.17 -19.30
CA HIS A 161 5.17 -16.66 -18.40
C HIS A 161 5.80 -16.12 -17.10
N THR A 162 6.80 -16.81 -16.57
CA THR A 162 7.55 -16.36 -15.38
C THR A 162 8.34 -15.08 -15.67
N GLU A 163 8.99 -15.00 -16.82
CA GLU A 163 9.71 -13.79 -17.26
C GLU A 163 8.75 -12.61 -17.44
N GLN A 164 7.58 -12.82 -18.02
CA GLN A 164 6.56 -11.80 -18.17
C GLN A 164 6.03 -11.31 -16.82
N LEU A 165 5.80 -12.20 -15.85
CA LEU A 165 5.42 -11.82 -14.48
C LEU A 165 6.51 -11.01 -13.80
N ARG A 166 7.79 -11.40 -13.95
CA ARG A 166 8.93 -10.64 -13.42
C ARG A 166 9.03 -9.26 -14.04
N MET A 167 8.76 -9.13 -15.34
CA MET A 167 8.69 -7.83 -16.01
C MET A 167 7.58 -6.94 -15.41
N PHE A 168 6.37 -7.48 -15.20
CA PHE A 168 5.29 -6.73 -14.57
C PHE A 168 5.61 -6.36 -13.12
N ALA A 169 6.26 -7.24 -12.37
CA ALA A 169 6.74 -6.93 -11.03
C ALA A 169 7.76 -5.78 -11.03
N ALA A 170 8.70 -5.77 -11.97
CA ALA A 170 9.67 -4.69 -12.13
C ALA A 170 9.00 -3.35 -12.47
N LEU A 171 8.01 -3.35 -13.37
CA LEU A 171 7.24 -2.14 -13.71
C LEU A 171 6.43 -1.65 -12.49
N PHE A 172 5.82 -2.56 -11.75
CA PHE A 172 5.07 -2.25 -10.54
C PHE A 172 5.98 -1.69 -9.44
N ALA A 173 7.13 -2.29 -9.23
CA ALA A 173 8.16 -1.82 -8.31
C ALA A 173 8.60 -0.39 -8.65
N GLY A 174 8.88 -0.11 -9.92
CA GLY A 174 9.23 1.23 -10.40
C GLY A 174 8.15 2.28 -10.18
N GLU A 175 6.87 1.92 -10.39
CA GLU A 175 5.74 2.83 -10.18
C GLU A 175 5.47 3.10 -8.69
N THR A 176 5.66 2.10 -7.83
CA THR A 176 5.34 2.19 -6.39
C THR A 176 6.50 2.62 -5.52
N GLY A 177 7.74 2.55 -6.03
CA GLY A 177 8.97 2.76 -5.25
C GLY A 177 9.32 1.56 -4.36
N LEU A 178 8.72 0.39 -4.60
CA LEU A 178 9.07 -0.88 -3.97
C LEU A 178 10.28 -1.51 -4.68
N THR A 179 10.83 -2.56 -4.07
CA THR A 179 11.85 -3.41 -4.68
C THR A 179 11.24 -4.69 -5.24
N LEU A 180 11.97 -5.44 -6.06
CA LEU A 180 11.53 -6.75 -6.52
C LEU A 180 11.47 -7.76 -5.36
N ASP A 181 12.36 -7.60 -4.37
CA ASP A 181 12.38 -8.44 -3.16
C ASP A 181 11.11 -8.25 -2.32
N ASP A 182 10.61 -7.00 -2.20
CA ASP A 182 9.33 -6.70 -1.55
C ASP A 182 8.14 -7.38 -2.24
N LEU A 183 8.26 -7.68 -3.53
CA LEU A 183 7.25 -8.36 -4.32
C LEU A 183 7.43 -9.89 -4.36
N GLY A 184 8.38 -10.43 -3.59
CA GLY A 184 8.64 -11.87 -3.49
C GLY A 184 9.54 -12.43 -4.60
N PHE A 185 10.19 -11.60 -5.39
CA PHE A 185 11.17 -12.00 -6.38
C PHE A 185 12.58 -11.88 -5.78
N ALA A 186 12.92 -12.76 -4.86
CA ALA A 186 14.24 -12.76 -4.23
C ALA A 186 15.38 -12.86 -5.24
N THR A 187 16.46 -12.13 -5.00
CA THR A 187 17.71 -12.24 -5.74
C THR A 187 18.53 -13.40 -5.17
N GLU A 188 19.23 -14.15 -6.05
CA GLU A 188 20.04 -15.31 -5.65
C GLU A 188 21.21 -14.93 -4.72
N ASN A 189 21.67 -13.69 -4.77
CA ASN A 189 22.71 -13.17 -3.90
C ASN A 189 22.10 -12.23 -2.86
N PRO A 190 22.23 -12.52 -1.55
CA PRO A 190 21.79 -11.60 -0.52
C PRO A 190 22.56 -10.28 -0.63
N ALA A 191 21.84 -9.17 -0.70
CA ALA A 191 22.44 -7.85 -0.71
C ALA A 191 22.99 -7.53 0.70
N SER A 192 24.04 -6.68 0.77
CA SER A 192 24.49 -6.16 2.06
C SER A 192 23.40 -5.25 2.67
N ASP A 193 23.42 -5.09 4.00
CA ASP A 193 22.48 -4.22 4.71
C ASP A 193 22.44 -2.80 4.13
N GLU A 194 23.60 -2.29 3.72
CA GLU A 194 23.72 -0.98 3.10
C GLU A 194 23.05 -0.92 1.72
N ALA A 195 23.18 -1.98 0.92
CA ALA A 195 22.53 -2.08 -0.36
C ALA A 195 21.00 -2.23 -0.22
N ILE A 196 20.52 -2.96 0.80
CA ILE A 196 19.10 -3.06 1.13
C ILE A 196 18.55 -1.69 1.54
N LYS A 197 19.24 -0.98 2.45
CA LYS A 197 18.84 0.38 2.86
C LYS A 197 18.83 1.35 1.67
N ALA A 198 19.81 1.28 0.79
CA ALA A 198 19.88 2.11 -0.41
C ALA A 198 18.75 1.79 -1.41
N SER A 199 18.37 0.52 -1.56
CA SER A 199 17.28 0.11 -2.45
C SER A 199 15.90 0.63 -2.00
N HIS A 200 15.69 0.80 -0.69
CA HIS A 200 14.44 1.32 -0.11
C HIS A 200 14.41 2.86 0.04
N GLU A 201 15.43 3.59 -0.44
CA GLU A 201 15.50 5.05 -0.27
C GLU A 201 14.30 5.76 -0.90
N ASN A 202 13.82 5.31 -2.07
CA ASN A 202 12.64 5.88 -2.73
C ASN A 202 11.38 5.70 -1.87
N LEU A 203 11.21 4.54 -1.26
CA LEU A 203 10.10 4.25 -0.36
C LEU A 203 10.20 5.13 0.90
N ARG A 204 11.39 5.29 1.46
CA ARG A 204 11.67 6.14 2.61
C ARG A 204 11.32 7.61 2.34
N LEU A 205 11.71 8.14 1.19
CA LEU A 205 11.38 9.51 0.78
C LEU A 205 9.87 9.69 0.57
N ALA A 206 9.21 8.71 -0.03
CA ALA A 206 7.75 8.71 -0.21
C ALA A 206 7.02 8.68 1.14
N ALA A 207 7.47 7.85 2.09
CA ALA A 207 6.91 7.77 3.44
C ALA A 207 7.10 9.08 4.20
N ARG A 208 8.29 9.69 4.19
CA ARG A 208 8.56 11.00 4.81
C ARG A 208 7.68 12.11 4.24
N LYS A 209 7.48 12.11 2.92
CA LYS A 209 6.56 13.06 2.28
C LYS A 209 5.12 12.86 2.73
N ALA A 210 4.69 11.61 2.85
CA ALA A 210 3.36 11.25 3.36
C ALA A 210 3.20 11.64 4.84
N GLN A 211 4.16 11.33 5.71
CA GLN A 211 4.18 11.75 7.11
C GLN A 211 4.00 13.26 7.27
N ARG A 212 4.70 14.06 6.46
CA ARG A 212 4.58 15.52 6.49
C ARG A 212 3.18 15.99 6.10
N THR A 213 2.62 15.42 5.03
CA THR A 213 1.30 15.80 4.51
C THR A 213 0.18 15.35 5.45
N PHE A 214 0.25 14.11 5.92
CA PHE A 214 -0.73 13.57 6.87
C PHE A 214 -0.60 14.20 8.25
N GLY A 215 0.63 14.49 8.69
CA GLY A 215 0.89 15.18 9.94
C GLY A 215 0.17 16.50 10.05
N SER A 216 0.10 17.28 8.97
CA SER A 216 -0.70 18.52 8.92
C SER A 216 -2.20 18.24 9.11
N GLY A 217 -2.74 17.17 8.53
CA GLY A 217 -4.12 16.74 8.74
C GLY A 217 -4.38 16.32 10.20
N PHE A 218 -3.49 15.48 10.77
CA PHE A 218 -3.63 15.04 12.16
C PHE A 218 -3.49 16.19 13.17
N LEU A 219 -2.66 17.20 12.90
CA LEU A 219 -2.60 18.41 13.73
C LEU A 219 -3.92 19.17 13.71
N ASN A 220 -4.61 19.22 12.56
CA ASN A 220 -5.94 19.80 12.47
C ASN A 220 -6.98 18.99 13.26
N VAL A 221 -6.91 17.65 13.20
CA VAL A 221 -7.76 16.78 14.03
C VAL A 221 -7.53 17.04 15.51
N GLY A 222 -6.27 17.08 15.96
CA GLY A 222 -5.91 17.36 17.35
C GLY A 222 -6.39 18.74 17.81
N TYR A 223 -6.25 19.74 16.96
CA TYR A 223 -6.73 21.10 17.23
C TYR A 223 -8.25 21.16 17.41
N LEU A 224 -9.03 20.59 16.47
CA LEU A 224 -10.48 20.57 16.58
C LEU A 224 -10.95 19.69 17.75
N ALA A 225 -10.28 18.59 18.04
CA ALA A 225 -10.57 17.75 19.18
C ALA A 225 -10.35 18.48 20.52
N ALA A 226 -9.30 19.29 20.64
CA ALA A 226 -9.07 20.12 21.82
C ALA A 226 -10.16 21.19 21.97
N CYS A 227 -10.53 21.89 20.88
CA CYS A 227 -11.63 22.84 20.91
C CYS A 227 -12.96 22.20 21.33
N LEU A 228 -13.25 21.00 20.80
CA LEU A 228 -14.48 20.28 21.11
C LEU A 228 -14.50 19.78 22.56
N ARG A 229 -13.37 19.22 23.05
CA ARG A 229 -13.26 18.71 24.44
C ARG A 229 -13.50 19.81 25.48
N ASP A 230 -12.93 20.98 25.22
CA ASP A 230 -12.92 22.08 26.19
C ASP A 230 -14.04 23.10 25.92
N GLU A 231 -14.87 22.85 24.89
CA GLU A 231 -15.93 23.76 24.41
C GLU A 231 -15.43 25.20 24.21
N TYR A 232 -14.18 25.35 23.79
CA TYR A 232 -13.48 26.62 23.65
C TYR A 232 -12.79 26.76 22.30
N PRO A 233 -13.04 27.83 21.54
CA PRO A 233 -12.43 28.05 20.23
C PRO A 233 -11.00 28.59 20.38
N TYR A 234 -10.04 27.69 20.58
CA TYR A 234 -8.63 28.05 20.66
C TYR A 234 -8.15 28.76 19.39
N TYR A 235 -7.25 29.73 19.56
CA TYR A 235 -6.53 30.28 18.40
C TYR A 235 -5.41 29.34 17.96
N ARG A 236 -5.17 29.25 16.66
CA ARG A 236 -4.11 28.38 16.08
C ARG A 236 -2.72 28.65 16.66
N ASN A 237 -2.41 29.90 17.00
CA ASN A 237 -1.13 30.26 17.61
C ASN A 237 -0.96 29.71 19.03
N GLN A 238 -2.00 29.32 19.72
CA GLN A 238 -1.92 28.70 21.05
C GLN A 238 -1.45 27.24 20.99
N VAL A 239 -1.57 26.59 19.83
CA VAL A 239 -1.18 25.19 19.59
C VAL A 239 -0.03 25.08 18.58
N TYR A 240 0.72 26.16 18.33
CA TYR A 240 1.78 26.16 17.32
C TYR A 240 2.95 25.23 17.66
N GLU A 241 3.18 24.95 18.94
CA GLU A 241 4.23 24.02 19.40
C GLU A 241 3.87 22.54 19.22
N THR A 242 2.58 22.26 19.00
CA THR A 242 2.11 20.88 18.79
C THR A 242 2.67 20.32 17.48
N LYS A 243 3.31 19.18 17.55
CA LYS A 243 3.90 18.48 16.39
C LYS A 243 3.29 17.10 16.26
N SER A 244 3.14 16.63 15.03
CA SER A 244 2.84 15.20 14.78
C SER A 244 4.11 14.39 15.02
N VAL A 245 4.02 13.42 15.91
CA VAL A 245 5.12 12.48 16.18
C VAL A 245 4.91 11.24 15.34
N TRP A 246 5.95 10.81 14.67
CA TRP A 246 5.95 9.62 13.82
C TRP A 246 7.11 8.73 14.24
N GLU A 247 6.89 7.44 14.22
CA GLU A 247 7.99 6.49 14.35
C GLU A 247 8.93 6.60 13.16
N PRO A 248 10.23 6.31 13.34
CA PRO A 248 11.17 6.26 12.24
C PRO A 248 10.71 5.31 11.15
N VAL A 249 10.90 5.70 9.88
CA VAL A 249 10.50 4.85 8.74
C VAL A 249 11.25 3.52 8.71
N PHE A 250 12.47 3.50 9.23
CA PHE A 250 13.24 2.30 9.51
C PHE A 250 13.70 2.36 10.95
N GLU A 251 13.51 1.25 11.67
CA GLU A 251 14.03 1.11 13.02
C GLU A 251 15.57 1.18 12.96
N PRO A 252 16.20 2.04 13.78
CA PRO A 252 17.64 2.11 13.82
C PRO A 252 18.21 0.85 14.47
N ASP A 253 19.15 0.19 13.78
CA ASP A 253 19.91 -0.91 14.35
C ASP A 253 20.92 -0.41 15.40
N SER A 254 21.53 -1.34 16.16
CA SER A 254 22.48 -1.00 17.23
C SER A 254 23.70 -0.22 16.74
N ALA A 255 24.17 -0.48 15.51
CA ALA A 255 25.28 0.25 14.91
C ALA A 255 24.88 1.69 14.57
N MET A 256 23.70 1.88 14.02
CA MET A 256 23.16 3.20 13.72
C MET A 256 22.90 4.02 14.99
N LEU A 257 22.41 3.38 16.06
CA LEU A 257 22.23 4.04 17.36
C LEU A 257 23.57 4.51 17.94
N SER A 258 24.62 3.71 17.83
CA SER A 258 25.97 4.11 18.25
C SER A 258 26.46 5.32 17.45
N LEU A 259 26.31 5.30 16.12
CA LEU A 259 26.70 6.44 15.26
C LEU A 259 25.91 7.72 15.56
N ILE A 260 24.61 7.59 15.84
CA ILE A 260 23.78 8.73 16.24
C ILE A 260 24.26 9.28 17.60
N GLY A 261 24.55 8.41 18.56
CA GLY A 261 25.08 8.80 19.86
C GLY A 261 26.39 9.55 19.76
N ASP A 262 27.37 9.01 19.05
CA ASP A 262 28.66 9.65 18.81
C ASP A 262 28.52 11.00 18.06
N GLY A 263 27.66 11.04 17.07
CA GLY A 263 27.35 12.27 16.32
C GLY A 263 26.73 13.34 17.20
N ALA A 264 25.76 12.96 18.03
CA ALA A 264 25.08 13.87 18.95
C ALA A 264 26.05 14.45 20.00
N ILE A 265 26.96 13.63 20.55
CA ILE A 265 28.00 14.08 21.49
C ILE A 265 28.91 15.11 20.82
N LYS A 266 29.42 14.82 19.62
CA LYS A 266 30.33 15.72 18.87
C LYS A 266 29.64 17.05 18.51
N ILE A 267 28.39 17.01 18.11
CA ILE A 267 27.63 18.22 17.78
C ILE A 267 27.32 19.04 19.03
N ASN A 268 26.97 18.40 20.16
CA ASN A 268 26.74 19.10 21.43
C ASN A 268 28.04 19.68 22.04
N GLN A 269 29.20 19.08 21.72
CA GLN A 269 30.50 19.69 22.07
C GLN A 269 30.76 20.99 21.31
N ALA A 270 30.35 21.05 20.04
CA ALA A 270 30.49 22.24 19.21
C ALA A 270 29.39 23.30 19.51
N VAL A 271 28.18 22.86 19.72
CA VAL A 271 27.01 23.72 20.01
C VAL A 271 26.23 23.11 21.17
N GLN A 272 26.44 23.67 22.36
CA GLN A 272 25.88 23.15 23.61
C GLN A 272 24.33 23.11 23.54
N GLY A 273 23.73 21.95 23.81
CA GLY A 273 22.27 21.78 23.83
C GLY A 273 21.60 21.70 22.46
N TYR A 274 22.32 21.56 21.36
CA TYR A 274 21.75 21.43 20.03
C TYR A 274 20.90 20.14 19.90
N PHE A 275 21.43 19.01 20.33
CA PHE A 275 20.68 17.78 20.50
C PHE A 275 20.17 17.70 21.94
N ASN A 276 18.86 17.74 22.08
CA ASN A 276 18.16 17.53 23.33
C ASN A 276 17.42 16.17 23.33
N LYS A 277 16.76 15.87 24.43
CA LYS A 277 15.95 14.64 24.64
C LYS A 277 14.95 14.40 23.50
N ASP A 278 14.24 15.46 23.07
CA ASP A 278 13.19 15.36 22.07
C ASP A 278 13.77 15.10 20.67
N ASN A 279 14.87 15.77 20.33
CA ASN A 279 15.54 15.54 19.05
C ASN A 279 16.10 14.13 18.93
N LEU A 280 16.64 13.58 20.02
CA LEU A 280 17.16 12.20 20.04
C LEU A 280 16.04 11.18 19.96
N ARG A 281 14.92 11.42 20.66
CA ARG A 281 13.74 10.57 20.53
C ARG A 281 13.22 10.56 19.08
N ASP A 282 13.07 11.72 18.46
CA ASP A 282 12.57 11.83 17.09
C ASP A 282 13.50 11.14 16.07
N LEU A 283 14.82 11.10 16.37
CA LEU A 283 15.80 10.40 15.54
C LEU A 283 15.83 8.88 15.75
N THR A 284 15.70 8.45 17.00
CA THR A 284 15.86 7.04 17.38
C THR A 284 14.56 6.29 17.49
N GLY A 285 13.42 6.98 17.66
CA GLY A 285 12.13 6.38 17.99
C GLY A 285 12.02 5.83 19.41
N ILE A 286 13.08 5.97 20.22
CA ILE A 286 13.10 5.48 21.60
C ILE A 286 12.57 6.56 22.54
N ASP A 287 11.51 6.25 23.28
CA ASP A 287 10.97 7.17 24.27
C ASP A 287 11.86 7.18 25.53
N ALA A 288 12.39 8.34 25.85
CA ALA A 288 13.20 8.53 27.04
C ALA A 288 12.44 8.40 28.36
N SER A 289 11.11 8.39 28.33
CA SER A 289 10.25 8.18 29.52
C SER A 289 10.33 6.75 30.07
N SER A 290 10.78 5.79 29.25
CA SER A 290 10.99 4.40 29.66
C SER A 290 12.31 4.13 30.37
N MET A 291 13.20 5.11 30.42
CA MET A 291 14.46 4.97 31.16
C MET A 291 14.26 5.34 32.63
N PRO A 292 14.67 4.48 33.59
CA PRO A 292 14.69 4.85 34.98
C PRO A 292 15.56 6.10 35.16
N ALA A 293 15.07 7.07 35.93
CA ALA A 293 15.84 8.28 36.24
C ALA A 293 17.18 7.85 36.85
N VAL A 294 18.29 8.13 36.16
CA VAL A 294 19.62 8.01 36.76
C VAL A 294 19.68 9.08 37.83
N ASN A 295 19.50 8.69 39.10
CA ASN A 295 19.82 9.54 40.22
C ASN A 295 21.31 9.83 40.15
N ASN A 296 21.70 10.99 39.59
CA ASN A 296 22.96 11.57 39.83
C ASN A 296 22.99 11.91 41.32
N GLY A 297 23.50 10.97 42.11
CA GLY A 297 23.76 11.21 43.52
C GLY A 297 24.64 12.41 43.64
N GLU A 298 24.12 13.51 44.14
CA GLU A 298 24.92 14.56 44.74
C GLU A 298 25.70 13.91 45.89
N GLY A 299 26.96 13.59 45.61
CA GLY A 299 27.95 13.25 46.61
C GLY A 299 28.28 14.49 47.41
N VAL A 300 28.09 14.38 48.69
CA VAL A 300 28.50 15.24 49.77
C VAL A 300 30.01 15.63 49.66
#